data_5928595d5d2cacb9427671af0818613e
#
_entry.id   5928595d5d2cacb9427671af0818613e
#
_cell.length_a   1.000
_cell.length_b   1.000
_cell.length_c   1.000
_cell.angle_alpha   90.00
_cell.angle_beta   90.00
_cell.angle_gamma   90.00
#
_symmetry.space_group_name_H-M   'P 1'
#
loop_
_entity.id
_entity.type
_entity.pdbx_description
1 polymer ?
#
loop_
_entity_poly.entity_id
_entity_poly.type
_entity_poly.pdbx_seq_one_letter_code
_entity_poly.pdbx_strand_id
1 'polypeptide(L)'
;MFVMKKKSIRTSTAVLLASAVLYGCAGNSAPAGTGHSAEMQETSASEAAETLGVEDSAETLAVIEDEAVPLYQKPAGSDVRTPVASGSVTYGNGRATIDASNTSNGYVMIKYTGGQSRIKIQIAKSTTYTYDLNARNTYEVFPFTEGNGTYSIKIFENVSGNQYAQVMSQNISVSLADEFAPFLTPNQYVNFSNGSAAVNKGAELAASAADEIGVVTNVYNYVINNITYDTAKAASVQSGYLPNVDQVLAQRTGICFDYAALMTAML
;
A
#
# COMPACT_ATOMS: atom_id res chain seq x y z
N MET A 1 15.84 -35.67 0.40
CA MET A 1 16.27 -34.48 -0.33
C MET A 1 15.12 -33.47 -0.22
N PHE A 2 15.17 -32.63 0.84
CA PHE A 2 14.14 -31.63 1.13
C PHE A 2 14.41 -30.40 0.27
N VAL A 3 13.54 -30.11 -0.68
CA VAL A 3 13.57 -28.87 -1.44
C VAL A 3 12.84 -27.81 -0.62
N MET A 4 13.60 -26.95 0.08
CA MET A 4 13.06 -25.73 0.65
C MET A 4 12.64 -24.78 -0.50
N LYS A 5 11.33 -24.61 -0.72
CA LYS A 5 10.82 -23.51 -1.54
C LYS A 5 11.17 -22.19 -0.86
N LYS A 6 12.07 -21.41 -1.45
CA LYS A 6 12.28 -20.00 -1.08
C LYS A 6 10.93 -19.28 -1.23
N LYS A 7 10.28 -18.97 -0.10
CA LYS A 7 9.13 -18.05 -0.09
C LYS A 7 9.67 -16.65 -0.40
N SER A 8 9.11 -16.01 -1.39
CA SER A 8 9.48 -14.68 -1.83
C SER A 8 9.26 -13.64 -0.72
N ILE A 9 10.27 -12.88 -0.39
CA ILE A 9 10.28 -11.81 0.65
C ILE A 9 9.37 -10.61 0.24
N ARG A 10 8.92 -10.56 -1.02
CA ARG A 10 8.13 -9.46 -1.60
C ARG A 10 6.85 -9.12 -0.84
N THR A 11 6.23 -10.12 -0.23
CA THR A 11 4.92 -9.98 0.39
C THR A 11 4.95 -9.29 1.74
N SER A 12 6.05 -9.39 2.49
CA SER A 12 6.13 -8.81 3.84
C SER A 12 6.29 -7.28 3.87
N THR A 13 6.92 -6.69 2.86
CA THR A 13 7.27 -5.26 2.86
C THR A 13 6.08 -4.37 2.45
N ALA A 14 5.28 -4.82 1.48
CA ALA A 14 4.06 -4.10 1.08
C ALA A 14 3.00 -4.06 2.20
N VAL A 15 2.90 -5.13 3.00
CA VAL A 15 1.99 -5.23 4.14
C VAL A 15 2.35 -4.25 5.27
N LEU A 16 3.65 -4.06 5.54
CA LEU A 16 4.11 -3.13 6.58
C LEU A 16 3.79 -1.66 6.24
N LEU A 17 3.88 -1.28 4.97
CA LEU A 17 3.56 0.08 4.53
C LEU A 17 2.05 0.38 4.57
N ALA A 18 1.20 -0.58 4.20
CA ALA A 18 -0.25 -0.42 4.26
C ALA A 18 -0.78 -0.32 5.70
N SER A 19 -0.16 -1.04 6.65
CA SER A 19 -0.57 -1.02 8.06
C SER A 19 -0.22 0.29 8.76
N ALA A 20 0.90 0.94 8.42
CA ALA A 20 1.32 2.21 9.00
C ALA A 20 0.39 3.38 8.66
N VAL A 21 -0.28 3.33 7.50
CA VAL A 21 -1.17 4.41 7.03
C VAL A 21 -2.47 4.49 7.81
N LEU A 22 -2.99 3.37 8.29
CA LEU A 22 -4.28 3.33 9.00
C LEU A 22 -4.21 3.88 10.43
N TYR A 23 -3.01 3.97 11.04
CA TYR A 23 -2.83 4.45 12.42
C TYR A 23 -2.38 5.92 12.54
N GLY A 24 -1.93 6.55 11.47
CA GLY A 24 -1.30 7.88 11.50
C GLY A 24 -2.23 9.10 11.45
N CYS A 25 -3.52 8.94 11.22
CA CYS A 25 -4.46 10.06 11.04
C CYS A 25 -5.46 10.26 12.19
N ALA A 26 -5.30 9.58 13.33
CA ALA A 26 -6.05 9.91 14.54
C ALA A 26 -5.34 11.05 15.27
N GLY A 27 -5.79 12.27 15.05
CA GLY A 27 -5.26 13.46 15.71
C GLY A 27 -5.40 13.37 17.24
N ASN A 28 -4.27 13.36 17.93
CA ASN A 28 -4.19 13.56 19.36
C ASN A 28 -3.47 14.90 19.59
N SER A 29 -4.23 15.88 20.04
CA SER A 29 -3.70 17.13 20.60
C SER A 29 -3.08 16.82 21.97
N ALA A 30 -1.75 16.91 22.09
CA ALA A 30 -1.04 16.85 23.34
C ALA A 30 -0.55 18.26 23.76
N PRO A 31 -0.56 18.59 25.06
CA PRO A 31 -0.18 19.91 25.57
C PRO A 31 1.34 20.09 25.61
N ALA A 32 1.75 21.35 25.49
CA ALA A 32 3.13 21.81 25.57
C ALA A 32 3.77 21.47 26.92
N GLY A 33 4.95 20.87 26.88
CA GLY A 33 5.81 20.59 28.04
C GLY A 33 7.27 20.86 27.72
N THR A 34 7.82 21.76 28.47
CA THR A 34 9.16 22.33 28.64
C THR A 34 10.37 21.46 28.35
N GLY A 35 11.41 22.14 27.80
CA GLY A 35 12.66 21.63 27.30
C GLY A 35 13.57 20.90 28.31
N HIS A 36 14.46 20.10 27.71
CA HIS A 36 15.76 19.76 28.28
C HIS A 36 16.77 19.65 27.15
N SER A 37 17.75 20.53 27.19
CA SER A 37 18.96 20.48 26.39
C SER A 37 19.86 19.35 26.91
N ALA A 38 20.31 18.47 26.05
CA ALA A 38 21.43 17.54 26.35
C ALA A 38 22.61 17.91 25.47
N GLU A 39 23.63 18.47 26.10
CA GLU A 39 24.96 18.68 25.53
C GLU A 39 25.61 17.33 25.17
N MET A 40 26.13 17.24 23.95
CA MET A 40 27.05 16.15 23.57
C MET A 40 28.48 16.64 23.75
N GLN A 41 29.20 16.01 24.69
CA GLN A 41 30.65 16.18 24.85
C GLN A 41 31.39 15.44 23.75
N GLU A 42 32.24 16.18 23.02
CA GLU A 42 33.31 15.64 22.20
C GLU A 42 34.45 15.11 23.11
N THR A 43 34.80 13.83 22.95
CA THR A 43 36.04 13.30 23.45
C THR A 43 37.01 13.04 22.30
N SER A 44 38.05 13.85 22.27
CA SER A 44 39.24 13.66 21.45
C SER A 44 40.08 12.52 22.03
N ALA A 45 40.51 11.58 21.19
CA ALA A 45 41.58 10.64 21.49
C ALA A 45 42.71 10.83 20.49
N SER A 46 43.88 11.17 21.05
CA SER A 46 45.12 11.39 20.34
C SER A 46 45.90 10.07 20.12
N GLU A 47 46.57 10.06 18.99
CA GLU A 47 47.88 9.45 18.67
C GLU A 47 48.44 8.29 19.48
N ALA A 48 48.67 7.17 18.78
CA ALA A 48 49.87 6.37 18.96
C ALA A 48 50.35 5.85 17.59
N ALA A 49 51.47 6.42 17.13
CA ALA A 49 52.18 5.93 15.97
C ALA A 49 53.12 4.77 16.41
N GLU A 50 52.95 3.60 15.80
CA GLU A 50 53.99 2.57 15.82
C GLU A 50 54.40 2.23 14.38
N THR A 51 55.68 2.53 14.10
CA THR A 51 56.40 2.17 12.89
C THR A 51 56.69 0.67 12.90
N LEU A 52 56.22 -0.07 11.90
CA LEU A 52 56.75 -1.39 11.56
C LEU A 52 57.04 -1.51 10.06
N GLY A 53 58.20 -2.01 9.80
CA GLY A 53 58.96 -2.24 8.59
C GLY A 53 58.23 -2.56 7.30
N VAL A 54 58.70 -1.89 6.26
CA VAL A 54 58.43 -2.16 4.86
C VAL A 54 59.17 -3.42 4.44
N GLU A 55 58.47 -4.51 4.13
CA GLU A 55 58.99 -5.54 3.24
C GLU A 55 58.26 -5.43 1.91
N ASP A 56 59.05 -5.14 0.89
CA ASP A 56 58.66 -5.00 -0.50
C ASP A 56 58.29 -6.40 -1.05
N SER A 57 57.01 -6.69 -1.13
CA SER A 57 56.47 -7.79 -1.91
C SER A 57 55.59 -7.18 -3.01
N ALA A 58 56.12 -7.18 -4.23
CA ALA A 58 55.37 -6.87 -5.42
C ALA A 58 54.22 -7.89 -5.59
N GLU A 59 53.13 -7.64 -4.90
CA GLU A 59 51.87 -8.36 -5.12
C GLU A 59 51.20 -7.82 -6.39
N THR A 60 51.16 -8.68 -7.39
CA THR A 60 50.43 -8.46 -8.62
C THR A 60 48.97 -8.11 -8.26
N LEU A 61 48.59 -6.83 -8.45
CA LEU A 61 47.21 -6.42 -8.36
C LEU A 61 46.44 -7.22 -9.41
N ALA A 62 45.80 -8.30 -8.95
CA ALA A 62 44.73 -8.93 -9.73
C ALA A 62 43.68 -7.86 -9.96
N VAL A 63 43.49 -7.49 -11.23
CA VAL A 63 42.33 -6.70 -11.67
C VAL A 63 41.11 -7.52 -11.28
N ILE A 64 40.45 -7.15 -10.21
CA ILE A 64 39.12 -7.66 -9.91
C ILE A 64 38.30 -7.12 -11.05
N GLU A 65 37.98 -7.96 -12.03
CA GLU A 65 36.94 -7.65 -12.99
C GLU A 65 35.71 -7.35 -12.15
N ASP A 66 35.21 -6.13 -12.29
CA ASP A 66 33.96 -5.66 -11.66
C ASP A 66 32.84 -6.53 -12.26
N GLU A 67 32.53 -7.67 -11.60
CA GLU A 67 31.40 -8.48 -11.97
C GLU A 67 30.17 -7.60 -11.82
N ALA A 68 29.61 -7.19 -12.95
CA ALA A 68 28.40 -6.39 -13.00
C ALA A 68 27.32 -7.05 -12.13
N VAL A 69 26.98 -6.41 -11.02
CA VAL A 69 25.92 -6.89 -10.13
C VAL A 69 24.66 -7.06 -10.95
N PRO A 70 24.08 -8.27 -11.00
CA PRO A 70 22.87 -8.48 -11.80
C PRO A 70 21.76 -7.55 -11.32
N LEU A 71 21.21 -6.75 -12.23
CA LEU A 71 20.08 -5.87 -11.95
C LEU A 71 18.84 -6.70 -11.62
N TYR A 72 17.98 -6.12 -10.79
CA TYR A 72 16.69 -6.71 -10.44
C TYR A 72 15.88 -7.07 -11.69
N GLN A 73 15.42 -8.31 -11.75
CA GLN A 73 14.54 -8.78 -12.79
C GLN A 73 13.13 -8.95 -12.24
N LYS A 74 12.18 -8.23 -12.82
CA LYS A 74 10.76 -8.39 -12.47
C LYS A 74 10.34 -9.86 -12.69
N PRO A 75 9.80 -10.57 -11.67
CA PRO A 75 9.34 -11.93 -11.86
C PRO A 75 8.22 -12.03 -12.90
N ALA A 76 8.23 -13.13 -13.64
CA ALA A 76 7.14 -13.44 -14.56
C ALA A 76 5.79 -13.47 -13.81
N GLY A 77 4.76 -12.88 -14.40
CA GLY A 77 3.42 -12.82 -13.79
C GLY A 77 3.25 -11.80 -12.66
N SER A 78 4.20 -10.87 -12.47
CA SER A 78 4.09 -9.77 -11.50
C SER A 78 3.44 -8.50 -12.08
N ASP A 79 2.53 -8.67 -13.03
CA ASP A 79 1.75 -7.55 -13.57
C ASP A 79 0.70 -7.06 -12.58
N VAL A 80 0.27 -5.81 -12.76
CA VAL A 80 -0.81 -5.23 -11.95
C VAL A 80 -2.05 -6.11 -12.02
N ARG A 81 -2.53 -6.54 -10.87
CA ARG A 81 -3.76 -7.33 -10.76
C ARG A 81 -4.95 -6.45 -11.14
N THR A 82 -5.76 -6.92 -12.08
CA THR A 82 -6.99 -6.22 -12.47
C THR A 82 -8.18 -6.91 -11.81
N PRO A 83 -8.90 -6.24 -10.89
CA PRO A 83 -10.09 -6.80 -10.28
C PRO A 83 -11.21 -6.99 -11.32
N VAL A 84 -11.92 -8.11 -11.21
CA VAL A 84 -13.01 -8.48 -12.13
C VAL A 84 -14.24 -8.91 -11.34
N ALA A 85 -15.41 -8.36 -11.69
CA ALA A 85 -16.70 -8.86 -11.24
C ALA A 85 -17.17 -9.93 -12.22
N SER A 86 -16.76 -11.18 -12.00
CA SER A 86 -17.00 -12.29 -12.96
C SER A 86 -18.43 -12.82 -12.92
N GLY A 87 -19.23 -12.48 -11.92
CA GLY A 87 -20.63 -12.84 -11.84
C GLY A 87 -20.94 -14.29 -11.49
N SER A 88 -19.92 -15.11 -11.18
CA SER A 88 -20.11 -16.54 -10.85
C SER A 88 -20.74 -16.76 -9.48
N VAL A 89 -20.46 -15.89 -8.52
CA VAL A 89 -21.08 -15.88 -7.18
C VAL A 89 -21.56 -14.46 -6.88
N THR A 90 -22.85 -14.24 -6.98
CA THR A 90 -23.45 -12.93 -6.76
C THR A 90 -24.63 -13.00 -5.78
N TYR A 91 -24.76 -11.92 -5.00
CA TYR A 91 -25.91 -11.67 -4.13
C TYR A 91 -26.48 -10.32 -4.49
N GLY A 92 -27.80 -10.23 -4.69
CA GLY A 92 -28.42 -8.98 -5.11
C GLY A 92 -29.88 -8.86 -4.71
N ASN A 93 -30.40 -7.63 -4.65
CA ASN A 93 -31.81 -7.33 -4.34
C ASN A 93 -32.44 -6.30 -5.29
N GLY A 94 -31.88 -6.12 -6.49
CA GLY A 94 -32.32 -5.15 -7.48
C GLY A 94 -31.82 -3.71 -7.26
N ARG A 95 -31.30 -3.39 -6.08
CA ARG A 95 -30.73 -2.07 -5.75
C ARG A 95 -29.22 -2.13 -5.48
N ALA A 96 -28.76 -3.24 -4.99
CA ALA A 96 -27.34 -3.50 -4.74
C ALA A 96 -26.98 -4.91 -5.18
N THR A 97 -25.75 -5.09 -5.62
CA THR A 97 -25.16 -6.39 -5.97
C THR A 97 -23.79 -6.52 -5.34
N ILE A 98 -23.56 -7.64 -4.68
CA ILE A 98 -22.27 -8.08 -4.16
C ILE A 98 -21.78 -9.21 -5.07
N ASP A 99 -20.65 -9.02 -5.74
CA ASP A 99 -19.95 -10.06 -6.49
C ASP A 99 -18.84 -10.63 -5.62
N ALA A 100 -19.04 -11.84 -5.16
CA ALA A 100 -18.12 -12.60 -4.29
C ALA A 100 -17.36 -13.68 -5.05
N SER A 101 -17.27 -13.58 -6.37
CA SER A 101 -16.68 -14.61 -7.24
C SER A 101 -15.18 -14.79 -7.01
N ASN A 102 -14.51 -13.73 -6.54
CA ASN A 102 -13.04 -13.68 -6.44
C ASN A 102 -12.55 -13.53 -4.98
N THR A 103 -13.28 -14.08 -4.02
CA THR A 103 -12.92 -13.99 -2.59
C THR A 103 -11.58 -14.65 -2.27
N SER A 104 -11.18 -15.69 -3.01
CA SER A 104 -9.85 -16.32 -2.88
C SER A 104 -8.70 -15.40 -3.30
N ASN A 105 -8.98 -14.39 -4.14
CA ASN A 105 -8.03 -13.32 -4.53
C ASN A 105 -8.05 -12.14 -3.54
N GLY A 106 -8.79 -12.26 -2.45
CA GLY A 106 -8.75 -11.30 -1.34
C GLY A 106 -9.66 -10.10 -1.48
N TYR A 107 -10.63 -10.09 -2.40
CA TYR A 107 -11.55 -8.97 -2.57
C TYR A 107 -12.99 -9.38 -2.86
N VAL A 108 -13.88 -8.43 -2.67
CA VAL A 108 -15.27 -8.46 -3.11
C VAL A 108 -15.53 -7.20 -3.97
N MET A 109 -16.44 -7.29 -4.90
CA MET A 109 -16.86 -6.14 -5.70
C MET A 109 -18.33 -5.82 -5.44
N ILE A 110 -18.62 -4.53 -5.22
CA ILE A 110 -19.97 -4.08 -4.84
C ILE A 110 -20.43 -2.99 -5.81
N LYS A 111 -21.66 -3.15 -6.28
CA LYS A 111 -22.33 -2.20 -7.16
C LYS A 111 -23.65 -1.78 -6.52
N TYR A 112 -23.97 -0.48 -6.58
CA TYR A 112 -25.27 0.07 -6.19
C TYR A 112 -25.93 0.78 -7.38
N THR A 113 -27.20 0.44 -7.63
CA THR A 113 -28.00 0.94 -8.74
C THR A 113 -29.25 1.71 -8.27
N GLY A 114 -29.41 1.87 -6.94
CA GLY A 114 -30.50 2.67 -6.38
C GLY A 114 -30.32 4.18 -6.57
N GLY A 115 -31.33 4.95 -6.18
CA GLY A 115 -31.40 6.41 -6.41
C GLY A 115 -30.63 7.27 -5.39
N GLN A 116 -30.17 6.72 -4.26
CA GLN A 116 -29.55 7.51 -3.20
C GLN A 116 -28.10 7.90 -3.53
N SER A 117 -27.69 9.09 -3.10
CA SER A 117 -26.36 9.64 -3.44
C SER A 117 -25.26 9.22 -2.48
N ARG A 118 -25.55 8.90 -1.23
CA ARG A 118 -24.57 8.53 -0.20
C ARG A 118 -24.82 7.08 0.22
N ILE A 119 -23.86 6.22 -0.08
CA ILE A 119 -23.92 4.78 0.21
C ILE A 119 -22.73 4.43 1.09
N LYS A 120 -22.98 3.69 2.16
CA LYS A 120 -21.95 3.13 3.04
C LYS A 120 -21.89 1.62 2.88
N ILE A 121 -20.67 1.11 2.81
CA ILE A 121 -20.38 -0.32 2.84
C ILE A 121 -19.69 -0.62 4.15
N GLN A 122 -20.19 -1.60 4.89
CA GLN A 122 -19.51 -2.15 6.05
C GLN A 122 -19.03 -3.56 5.73
N ILE A 123 -17.75 -3.82 5.99
CA ILE A 123 -17.12 -5.14 5.92
C ILE A 123 -16.59 -5.43 7.31
N ALA A 124 -17.16 -6.43 7.96
CA ALA A 124 -16.89 -6.74 9.35
C ALA A 124 -16.49 -8.20 9.52
N LYS A 125 -15.42 -8.42 10.30
CA LYS A 125 -15.02 -9.70 10.85
C LYS A 125 -14.72 -9.50 12.35
N SER A 126 -13.47 -9.32 12.76
CA SER A 126 -13.12 -8.86 14.11
C SER A 126 -13.23 -7.34 14.22
N THR A 127 -12.93 -6.63 13.16
CA THR A 127 -13.06 -5.17 13.03
C THR A 127 -14.13 -4.84 11.99
N THR A 128 -14.84 -3.72 12.17
CA THR A 128 -15.79 -3.20 11.17
C THR A 128 -15.14 -2.07 10.39
N TYR A 129 -14.88 -2.29 9.11
CA TYR A 129 -14.44 -1.25 8.19
C TYR A 129 -15.65 -0.64 7.49
N THR A 130 -15.73 0.68 7.49
CA THR A 130 -16.82 1.42 6.81
C THR A 130 -16.24 2.25 5.67
N TYR A 131 -16.75 1.99 4.48
CA TYR A 131 -16.34 2.64 3.24
C TYR A 131 -17.50 3.48 2.68
N ASP A 132 -17.16 4.53 1.93
CA ASP A 132 -18.10 5.18 1.02
C ASP A 132 -18.06 4.49 -0.34
N LEU A 133 -19.21 4.19 -0.92
CA LEU A 133 -19.29 3.72 -2.31
C LEU A 133 -19.36 4.96 -3.22
N ASN A 134 -18.33 5.18 -4.01
CA ASN A 134 -18.17 6.40 -4.80
C ASN A 134 -18.65 6.22 -6.24
N ALA A 135 -18.48 5.03 -6.82
CA ALA A 135 -18.92 4.72 -8.18
C ALA A 135 -20.44 4.43 -8.24
N ARG A 136 -21.06 4.88 -9.32
CA ARG A 136 -22.48 4.66 -9.60
C ARG A 136 -22.66 3.69 -10.74
N ASN A 137 -23.51 2.70 -10.55
CA ASN A 137 -23.82 1.69 -11.56
C ASN A 137 -22.61 0.88 -12.05
N THR A 138 -21.48 1.00 -11.36
CA THR A 138 -20.25 0.25 -11.61
C THR A 138 -19.81 -0.45 -10.32
N TYR A 139 -18.99 -1.47 -10.45
CA TYR A 139 -18.42 -2.17 -9.32
C TYR A 139 -17.23 -1.41 -8.75
N GLU A 140 -17.16 -1.30 -7.42
CA GLU A 140 -15.96 -0.94 -6.67
C GLU A 140 -15.41 -2.14 -5.92
N VAL A 141 -14.09 -2.11 -5.65
CA VAL A 141 -13.33 -3.19 -5.04
C VAL A 141 -13.13 -2.92 -3.55
N PHE A 142 -13.38 -3.93 -2.73
CA PHE A 142 -13.20 -3.89 -1.28
C PHE A 142 -12.39 -5.09 -0.82
N PRO A 143 -11.25 -4.89 -0.12
CA PRO A 143 -10.36 -5.98 0.28
C PRO A 143 -10.83 -6.69 1.56
N PHE A 144 -10.47 -7.96 1.70
CA PHE A 144 -10.63 -8.78 2.91
C PHE A 144 -9.35 -8.81 3.73
N THR A 145 -9.07 -7.78 4.49
CA THR A 145 -7.77 -7.53 5.14
C THR A 145 -7.49 -8.33 6.41
N GLU A 146 -8.50 -9.04 6.95
CA GLU A 146 -8.36 -9.82 8.18
C GLU A 146 -8.18 -11.33 7.95
N GLY A 147 -7.74 -11.73 6.74
CA GLY A 147 -7.43 -13.13 6.41
C GLY A 147 -8.68 -14.03 6.25
N ASN A 148 -8.48 -15.33 6.40
CA ASN A 148 -9.52 -16.33 6.23
C ASN A 148 -10.64 -16.23 7.28
N GLY A 149 -11.86 -16.58 6.90
CA GLY A 149 -13.02 -16.64 7.81
C GLY A 149 -14.29 -16.05 7.21
N THR A 150 -15.30 -15.86 8.04
CA THR A 150 -16.58 -15.32 7.61
C THR A 150 -16.63 -13.80 7.84
N TYR A 151 -16.92 -13.08 6.79
CA TYR A 151 -17.13 -11.64 6.80
C TYR A 151 -18.60 -11.32 6.66
N SER A 152 -19.08 -10.34 7.43
CA SER A 152 -20.41 -9.75 7.27
C SER A 152 -20.31 -8.49 6.43
N ILE A 153 -20.93 -8.47 5.27
CA ILE A 153 -21.00 -7.31 4.37
C ILE A 153 -22.38 -6.69 4.47
N LYS A 154 -22.44 -5.40 4.77
CA LYS A 154 -23.69 -4.64 4.85
C LYS A 154 -23.60 -3.41 3.97
N ILE A 155 -24.68 -3.15 3.24
CA ILE A 155 -24.85 -1.99 2.36
C ILE A 155 -25.93 -1.11 2.94
N PHE A 156 -25.63 0.16 3.12
CA PHE A 156 -26.55 1.15 3.66
C PHE A 156 -26.69 2.32 2.68
N GLU A 157 -27.90 2.84 2.55
CA GLU A 157 -28.18 4.06 1.83
C GLU A 157 -28.58 5.18 2.78
N ASN A 158 -28.19 6.39 2.46
CA ASN A 158 -28.56 7.55 3.24
C ASN A 158 -30.07 7.86 3.07
N VAL A 159 -30.75 8.08 4.17
CA VAL A 159 -32.18 8.46 4.19
C VAL A 159 -32.32 9.95 4.42
N SER A 160 -31.63 10.50 5.42
CA SER A 160 -31.67 11.92 5.77
C SER A 160 -30.47 12.27 6.68
N GLY A 161 -29.80 13.38 6.44
CA GLY A 161 -28.67 13.81 7.24
C GLY A 161 -27.62 12.71 7.39
N ASN A 162 -27.39 12.24 8.62
CA ASN A 162 -26.51 11.12 8.92
C ASN A 162 -27.24 9.80 9.23
N GLN A 163 -28.52 9.71 8.88
CA GLN A 163 -29.31 8.50 9.04
C GLN A 163 -29.20 7.61 7.81
N TYR A 164 -28.97 6.33 8.02
CA TYR A 164 -28.81 5.33 6.98
C TYR A 164 -29.74 4.15 7.21
N ALA A 165 -30.38 3.67 6.15
CA ALA A 165 -31.16 2.45 6.13
C ALA A 165 -30.35 1.31 5.51
N GLN A 166 -30.45 0.12 6.06
CA GLN A 166 -29.81 -1.06 5.51
C GLN A 166 -30.54 -1.50 4.23
N VAL A 167 -29.80 -1.58 3.15
CA VAL A 167 -30.27 -2.07 1.84
C VAL A 167 -30.10 -3.58 1.73
N MET A 168 -28.95 -4.08 2.19
CA MET A 168 -28.57 -5.47 2.04
C MET A 168 -27.59 -5.89 3.15
N SER A 169 -27.64 -7.18 3.52
CA SER A 169 -26.64 -7.83 4.37
C SER A 169 -26.36 -9.22 3.85
N GLN A 170 -25.07 -9.58 3.77
CA GLN A 170 -24.63 -10.91 3.32
C GLN A 170 -23.41 -11.34 4.12
N ASN A 171 -23.42 -12.61 4.58
CA ASN A 171 -22.24 -13.24 5.14
C ASN A 171 -21.53 -14.01 4.04
N ILE A 172 -20.20 -13.83 3.96
CA ILE A 172 -19.35 -14.43 2.94
C ILE A 172 -18.20 -15.16 3.62
N SER A 173 -18.02 -16.44 3.33
CA SER A 173 -16.87 -17.20 3.77
C SER A 173 -15.71 -16.97 2.81
N VAL A 174 -14.56 -16.55 3.36
CA VAL A 174 -13.34 -16.23 2.62
C VAL A 174 -12.27 -17.28 2.95
N SER A 175 -11.68 -17.85 1.92
CA SER A 175 -10.50 -18.70 1.97
C SER A 175 -9.51 -18.17 0.93
N LEU A 176 -8.51 -17.45 1.39
CA LEU A 176 -7.51 -16.81 0.55
C LEU A 176 -6.57 -17.84 -0.06
N ALA A 177 -6.30 -17.73 -1.36
CA ALA A 177 -5.28 -18.51 -2.03
C ALA A 177 -3.86 -18.09 -1.59
N ASP A 178 -3.70 -16.81 -1.23
CA ASP A 178 -2.49 -16.20 -0.71
C ASP A 178 -2.90 -15.16 0.34
N GLU A 179 -2.29 -15.21 1.53
CA GLU A 179 -2.60 -14.30 2.65
C GLU A 179 -2.33 -12.82 2.32
N PHE A 180 -1.49 -12.55 1.33
CA PHE A 180 -1.15 -11.21 0.86
C PHE A 180 -2.05 -10.70 -0.28
N ALA A 181 -2.85 -11.57 -0.89
CA ALA A 181 -3.69 -11.22 -2.03
C ALA A 181 -4.57 -9.97 -1.83
N PRO A 182 -5.16 -9.73 -0.64
CA PRO A 182 -5.96 -8.53 -0.39
C PRO A 182 -5.19 -7.21 -0.53
N PHE A 183 -3.87 -7.24 -0.35
CA PHE A 183 -2.99 -6.08 -0.36
C PHE A 183 -2.31 -5.84 -1.72
N LEU A 184 -2.46 -6.78 -2.65
CA LEU A 184 -1.83 -6.75 -3.98
C LEU A 184 -2.81 -6.36 -5.09
N THR A 185 -4.04 -6.03 -4.74
CA THR A 185 -5.10 -5.72 -5.70
C THR A 185 -5.50 -4.25 -5.53
N PRO A 186 -5.58 -3.48 -6.62
CA PRO A 186 -6.07 -2.10 -6.59
C PRO A 186 -7.45 -2.00 -5.94
N ASN A 187 -7.65 -0.96 -5.15
CA ASN A 187 -8.91 -0.67 -4.48
C ASN A 187 -9.12 0.84 -4.39
N GLN A 188 -10.19 1.31 -3.76
CA GLN A 188 -10.49 2.75 -3.72
C GLN A 188 -9.43 3.60 -3.00
N TYR A 189 -8.68 3.02 -2.04
CA TYR A 189 -7.67 3.74 -1.29
C TYR A 189 -6.33 3.84 -2.02
N VAL A 190 -6.02 2.82 -2.83
CA VAL A 190 -4.84 2.78 -3.69
C VAL A 190 -5.30 2.31 -5.06
N ASN A 191 -5.73 3.26 -5.87
CA ASN A 191 -6.27 2.98 -7.20
C ASN A 191 -5.19 3.19 -8.26
N PHE A 192 -4.83 2.10 -8.95
CA PHE A 192 -3.83 2.08 -10.01
C PHE A 192 -4.13 0.99 -11.04
N SER A 193 -3.51 1.08 -12.18
CA SER A 193 -3.63 0.11 -13.29
C SER A 193 -2.30 0.00 -14.02
N ASN A 194 -2.18 -0.93 -14.97
CA ASN A 194 -0.99 -1.04 -15.84
C ASN A 194 -0.67 0.27 -16.59
N GLY A 195 -1.66 1.13 -16.82
CA GLY A 195 -1.48 2.41 -17.50
C GLY A 195 -1.13 3.58 -16.56
N SER A 196 -1.12 3.39 -15.24
CA SER A 196 -0.84 4.46 -14.29
C SER A 196 0.61 4.94 -14.37
N ALA A 197 0.78 6.27 -14.32
CA ALA A 197 2.10 6.89 -14.30
C ALA A 197 2.91 6.48 -13.07
N ALA A 198 2.25 6.26 -11.93
CA ALA A 198 2.87 5.75 -10.70
C ALA A 198 3.48 4.35 -10.91
N VAL A 199 2.75 3.43 -11.58
CA VAL A 199 3.25 2.08 -11.89
C VAL A 199 4.45 2.13 -12.83
N ASN A 200 4.38 2.97 -13.87
CA ASN A 200 5.49 3.15 -14.81
C ASN A 200 6.74 3.72 -14.12
N LYS A 201 6.56 4.67 -13.20
CA LYS A 201 7.66 5.22 -12.40
C LYS A 201 8.24 4.16 -11.45
N GLY A 202 7.42 3.33 -10.84
CA GLY A 202 7.88 2.18 -10.04
C GLY A 202 8.74 1.22 -10.85
N ALA A 203 8.32 0.87 -12.07
CA ALA A 203 9.09 0.03 -12.98
C ALA A 203 10.45 0.65 -13.37
N GLU A 204 10.48 1.97 -13.63
CA GLU A 204 11.72 2.71 -13.90
C GLU A 204 12.69 2.64 -12.72
N LEU A 205 12.18 2.86 -11.50
CA LEU A 205 12.99 2.82 -10.27
C LEU A 205 13.50 1.41 -9.96
N ALA A 206 12.69 0.40 -10.26
CA ALA A 206 13.07 -1.00 -10.08
C ALA A 206 14.18 -1.45 -11.04
N ALA A 207 14.24 -0.89 -12.25
CA ALA A 207 15.20 -1.28 -13.27
C ALA A 207 16.68 -1.04 -12.86
N SER A 208 16.93 -0.12 -11.93
CA SER A 208 18.27 0.18 -11.41
C SER A 208 18.58 -0.50 -10.06
N ALA A 209 17.69 -1.32 -9.54
CA ALA A 209 17.87 -2.03 -8.29
C ALA A 209 18.61 -3.37 -8.50
N ALA A 210 19.35 -3.81 -7.50
CA ALA A 210 20.01 -5.12 -7.51
C ALA A 210 19.06 -6.24 -7.01
N ASP A 211 18.13 -5.90 -6.11
CA ASP A 211 17.18 -6.83 -5.48
C ASP A 211 15.90 -6.11 -5.04
N GLU A 212 14.99 -6.84 -4.40
CA GLU A 212 13.72 -6.29 -3.89
C GLU A 212 13.92 -5.20 -2.84
N ILE A 213 14.95 -5.28 -2.01
CA ILE A 213 15.27 -4.25 -1.01
C ILE A 213 15.73 -2.97 -1.72
N GLY A 214 16.53 -3.12 -2.77
CA GLY A 214 16.92 -2.01 -3.65
C GLY A 214 15.72 -1.33 -4.31
N VAL A 215 14.73 -2.09 -4.77
CA VAL A 215 13.47 -1.52 -5.32
C VAL A 215 12.75 -0.67 -4.27
N VAL A 216 12.55 -1.21 -3.06
CA VAL A 216 11.90 -0.47 -1.97
C VAL A 216 12.69 0.79 -1.62
N THR A 217 14.02 0.69 -1.55
CA THR A 217 14.91 1.82 -1.25
C THR A 217 14.80 2.91 -2.32
N ASN A 218 14.82 2.55 -3.59
CA ASN A 218 14.70 3.50 -4.69
C ASN A 218 13.34 4.21 -4.70
N VAL A 219 12.26 3.46 -4.49
CA VAL A 219 10.90 4.03 -4.40
C VAL A 219 10.77 4.95 -3.19
N TYR A 220 11.24 4.53 -2.02
CA TYR A 220 11.23 5.35 -0.80
C TYR A 220 12.00 6.67 -1.02
N ASN A 221 13.24 6.58 -1.48
CA ASN A 221 14.09 7.75 -1.74
C ASN A 221 13.46 8.68 -2.79
N TYR A 222 12.84 8.12 -3.83
CA TYR A 222 12.16 8.91 -4.82
C TYR A 222 11.02 9.73 -4.19
N VAL A 223 10.15 9.08 -3.41
CA VAL A 223 8.99 9.74 -2.80
C VAL A 223 9.42 10.83 -1.83
N ILE A 224 10.33 10.54 -0.89
CA ILE A 224 10.73 11.54 0.12
C ILE A 224 11.50 12.73 -0.47
N ASN A 225 12.21 12.55 -1.59
CA ASN A 225 12.99 13.61 -2.22
C ASN A 225 12.23 14.40 -3.30
N ASN A 226 11.11 13.87 -3.81
CA ASN A 226 10.39 14.49 -4.94
C ASN A 226 8.96 14.91 -4.62
N ILE A 227 8.38 14.44 -3.52
CA ILE A 227 7.03 14.83 -3.10
C ILE A 227 7.14 15.74 -1.88
N THR A 228 6.56 16.92 -1.96
CA THR A 228 6.50 17.89 -0.86
C THR A 228 5.24 17.68 -0.04
N TYR A 229 5.36 17.76 1.29
CA TYR A 229 4.19 17.62 2.16
C TYR A 229 3.26 18.83 2.07
N ASP A 230 1.98 18.59 1.77
CA ASP A 230 0.95 19.61 1.62
C ASP A 230 0.28 19.90 2.97
N THR A 231 0.84 20.84 3.72
CA THR A 231 0.31 21.24 5.03
C THR A 231 -1.06 21.90 4.94
N ALA A 232 -1.34 22.62 3.85
CA ALA A 232 -2.63 23.27 3.63
C ALA A 232 -3.74 22.22 3.39
N LYS A 233 -3.47 21.25 2.53
CA LYS A 233 -4.36 20.11 2.32
C LYS A 233 -4.54 19.30 3.60
N ALA A 234 -3.47 19.01 4.34
CA ALA A 234 -3.55 18.27 5.60
C ALA A 234 -4.47 18.94 6.63
N ALA A 235 -4.48 20.28 6.68
CA ALA A 235 -5.32 21.05 7.59
C ALA A 235 -6.79 21.13 7.14
N SER A 236 -7.10 20.90 5.85
CA SER A 236 -8.42 21.18 5.27
C SER A 236 -9.10 19.96 4.65
N VAL A 237 -8.38 18.83 4.50
CA VAL A 237 -8.91 17.62 3.85
C VAL A 237 -10.15 17.10 4.58
N GLN A 238 -11.19 16.77 3.81
CA GLN A 238 -12.44 16.29 4.34
C GLN A 238 -12.48 14.76 4.44
N SER A 239 -13.34 14.25 5.33
CA SER A 239 -13.64 12.82 5.40
C SER A 239 -14.11 12.28 4.04
N GLY A 240 -13.64 11.09 3.68
CA GLY A 240 -13.95 10.48 2.37
C GLY A 240 -12.96 10.86 1.26
N TYR A 241 -11.91 11.63 1.56
CA TYR A 241 -10.83 11.88 0.61
C TYR A 241 -10.16 10.57 0.17
N LEU A 242 -9.91 10.44 -1.12
CA LEU A 242 -9.21 9.31 -1.72
C LEU A 242 -8.01 9.83 -2.54
N PRO A 243 -6.83 9.25 -2.39
CA PRO A 243 -5.66 9.61 -3.18
C PRO A 243 -5.84 9.32 -4.67
N ASN A 244 -5.32 10.20 -5.51
CA ASN A 244 -5.10 9.92 -6.92
C ASN A 244 -3.58 9.86 -7.14
N VAL A 245 -3.04 8.65 -7.24
CA VAL A 245 -1.59 8.41 -7.26
C VAL A 245 -0.88 9.09 -8.44
N ASP A 246 -1.50 9.13 -9.60
CA ASP A 246 -0.93 9.79 -10.80
C ASP A 246 -0.95 11.32 -10.66
N GLN A 247 -2.00 11.88 -10.03
CA GLN A 247 -2.05 13.30 -9.73
C GLN A 247 -1.01 13.72 -8.70
N VAL A 248 -0.83 12.92 -7.63
CA VAL A 248 0.21 13.14 -6.60
C VAL A 248 1.59 13.15 -7.24
N LEU A 249 1.86 12.16 -8.11
CA LEU A 249 3.13 12.08 -8.84
C LEU A 249 3.35 13.31 -9.74
N ALA A 250 2.32 13.75 -10.48
CA ALA A 250 2.40 14.88 -11.38
C ALA A 250 2.58 16.22 -10.66
N GLN A 251 1.85 16.42 -9.55
CA GLN A 251 1.87 17.66 -8.77
C GLN A 251 3.06 17.74 -7.80
N ARG A 252 3.68 16.59 -7.49
CA ARG A 252 4.78 16.45 -6.53
C ARG A 252 4.45 17.01 -5.14
N THR A 253 3.18 16.87 -4.73
CA THR A 253 2.70 17.34 -3.44
C THR A 253 1.58 16.43 -2.94
N GLY A 254 1.51 16.22 -1.62
CA GLY A 254 0.49 15.40 -1.01
C GLY A 254 0.60 15.32 0.51
N ILE A 255 -0.42 14.73 1.13
CA ILE A 255 -0.44 14.42 2.57
C ILE A 255 0.05 13.00 2.84
N CYS A 256 0.14 12.59 4.10
CA CYS A 256 0.61 11.25 4.49
C CYS A 256 -0.10 10.10 3.74
N PHE A 257 -1.40 10.23 3.51
CA PHE A 257 -2.18 9.24 2.76
C PHE A 257 -1.78 9.18 1.28
N ASP A 258 -1.52 10.33 0.66
CA ASP A 258 -1.03 10.40 -0.73
C ASP A 258 0.35 9.75 -0.88
N TYR A 259 1.26 10.01 0.07
CA TYR A 259 2.60 9.39 0.09
C TYR A 259 2.51 7.86 0.13
N ALA A 260 1.72 7.35 1.06
CA ALA A 260 1.56 5.92 1.23
C ALA A 260 0.90 5.25 0.01
N ALA A 261 -0.16 5.86 -0.55
CA ALA A 261 -0.82 5.36 -1.73
C ALA A 261 0.10 5.36 -2.95
N LEU A 262 0.89 6.43 -3.15
CA LEU A 262 1.85 6.54 -4.22
C LEU A 262 2.95 5.47 -4.12
N MET A 263 3.55 5.30 -2.92
CA MET A 263 4.55 4.25 -2.69
C MET A 263 3.99 2.85 -2.96
N THR A 264 2.78 2.57 -2.47
CA THR A 264 2.12 1.27 -2.69
C THR A 264 1.87 0.99 -4.16
N ALA A 265 1.49 2.01 -4.94
CA ALA A 265 1.27 1.86 -6.37
C ALA A 265 2.56 1.71 -7.19
N MET A 266 3.71 2.16 -6.66
CA MET A 266 5.04 2.02 -7.28
C MET A 266 5.71 0.68 -6.98
N LEU A 267 5.41 0.05 -5.84
CA LEU A 267 5.92 -1.25 -5.39
C LEU A 267 5.10 -2.41 -5.91
#